data_72874f8a67ac9f1f1c401c36f18cb580
#
_entry.id   72874f8a67ac9f1f1c401c36f18cb580
#
_cell.length_a   1.000
_cell.length_b   1.000
_cell.length_c   1.000
_cell.angle_alpha   90.00
_cell.angle_beta   90.00
_cell.angle_gamma   90.00
#
_symmetry.space_group_name_H-M   'P 1'
#
loop_
_entity.id
_entity.type
_entity.pdbx_description
1 polymer ?
#
loop_
_entity_poly.entity_id
_entity_poly.type
_entity_poly.pdbx_seq_one_letter_code
_entity_poly.pdbx_strand_id
1 'polypeptide(L)'
;MVSIDAGPADGPFSVPAHLRAEQLNDRMGIELIAWSRDEVVGRIPVAGNRQPYGLLHGGANAVLAETLGSVLAALNLPPERSPVGLELSCTHHRAAVDGWVTGTARPVHVGRSTSTSEIVLVDEQGRRTCTARLTCLHRDVPTPRTDG
;
A
#
# COMPACT_ATOMS: atom_id res chain seq x y z
N MET A 1 0.76 -20.17 -13.63
CA MET A 1 0.88 -20.20 -12.15
C MET A 1 2.13 -19.40 -11.80
N VAL A 2 1.96 -18.16 -11.39
CA VAL A 2 3.08 -17.30 -10.98
C VAL A 2 3.49 -17.77 -9.59
N SER A 3 4.72 -18.28 -9.46
CA SER A 3 5.32 -18.59 -8.16
C SER A 3 5.52 -17.25 -7.43
N ILE A 4 4.73 -16.99 -6.42
CA ILE A 4 4.94 -15.88 -5.52
C ILE A 4 5.99 -16.36 -4.53
N ASP A 5 7.25 -15.95 -4.73
CA ASP A 5 8.26 -16.08 -3.70
C ASP A 5 7.77 -15.25 -2.50
N ALA A 6 7.41 -15.94 -1.43
CA ALA A 6 7.14 -15.29 -0.17
C ALA A 6 8.44 -14.57 0.26
N GLY A 7 8.41 -13.24 0.24
CA GLY A 7 9.52 -12.43 0.71
C GLY A 7 9.85 -12.72 2.18
N PRO A 8 10.92 -12.12 2.73
CA PRO A 8 11.31 -12.34 4.11
C PRO A 8 10.15 -12.06 5.08
N ALA A 9 10.11 -12.77 6.18
CA ALA A 9 9.03 -12.72 7.18
C ALA A 9 8.70 -11.31 7.70
N ASP A 10 9.62 -10.35 7.51
CA ASP A 10 9.49 -8.95 7.96
C ASP A 10 8.92 -7.99 6.89
N GLY A 11 8.45 -8.51 5.75
CA GLY A 11 7.92 -7.68 4.65
C GLY A 11 9.00 -7.17 3.69
N PRO A 12 8.62 -6.36 2.66
CA PRO A 12 9.53 -5.92 1.61
C PRO A 12 10.56 -4.88 2.08
N PHE A 13 10.41 -4.32 3.28
CA PHE A 13 11.29 -3.27 3.83
C PHE A 13 11.63 -3.50 5.29
N SER A 14 12.86 -3.15 5.67
CA SER A 14 13.27 -3.11 7.07
C SER A 14 12.79 -1.81 7.72
N VAL A 15 12.00 -1.94 8.79
CA VAL A 15 11.57 -0.79 9.61
C VAL A 15 12.50 -0.68 10.82
N PRO A 16 13.11 0.51 11.08
CA PRO A 16 13.91 0.73 12.28
C PRO A 16 13.14 0.38 13.56
N ALA A 17 13.80 -0.27 14.52
CA ALA A 17 13.14 -0.80 15.73
C ALA A 17 12.33 0.26 16.50
N HIS A 18 12.84 1.49 16.60
CA HIS A 18 12.16 2.60 17.30
C HIS A 18 10.90 3.10 16.59
N LEU A 19 10.70 2.80 15.28
CA LEU A 19 9.53 3.19 14.51
C LEU A 19 8.50 2.06 14.37
N ARG A 20 8.85 0.83 14.74
CA ARG A 20 7.95 -0.33 14.52
C ARG A 20 6.60 -0.18 15.22
N ALA A 21 6.59 0.32 16.46
CA ALA A 21 5.36 0.52 17.24
C ALA A 21 4.50 1.71 16.77
N GLU A 22 5.03 2.54 15.87
CA GLU A 22 4.36 3.77 15.41
C GLU A 22 3.76 3.63 14.01
N GLN A 23 3.91 2.45 13.37
CA GLN A 23 3.42 2.23 12.02
C GLN A 23 1.89 2.30 11.95
N LEU A 24 1.37 3.14 11.05
CA LEU A 24 -0.08 3.27 10.83
C LEU A 24 -0.69 1.95 10.35
N ASN A 25 0.04 1.20 9.52
CA ASN A 25 -0.40 -0.09 9.01
C ASN A 25 -0.71 -1.07 10.15
N ASP A 26 0.17 -1.15 11.16
CA ASP A 26 -0.01 -2.04 12.31
C ASP A 26 -1.24 -1.63 13.14
N ARG A 27 -1.42 -0.31 13.34
CA ARG A 27 -2.58 0.22 14.08
C ARG A 27 -3.91 -0.07 13.39
N MET A 28 -3.91 -0.14 12.07
CA MET A 28 -5.11 -0.41 11.26
C MET A 28 -5.27 -1.91 10.93
N GLY A 29 -4.31 -2.75 11.31
CA GLY A 29 -4.33 -4.17 11.00
C GLY A 29 -4.12 -4.48 9.52
N ILE A 30 -3.41 -3.62 8.79
CA ILE A 30 -3.09 -3.86 7.37
C ILE A 30 -2.01 -4.93 7.28
N GLU A 31 -2.26 -5.93 6.45
CA GLU A 31 -1.35 -7.03 6.17
C GLU A 31 -0.93 -7.02 4.70
N LEU A 32 0.37 -7.07 4.43
CA LEU A 32 0.89 -7.37 3.10
C LEU A 32 0.89 -8.88 2.89
N ILE A 33 0.28 -9.33 1.79
CA ILE A 33 0.09 -10.76 1.48
C ILE A 33 1.12 -11.23 0.46
N ALA A 34 1.35 -10.43 -0.58
CA ALA A 34 2.27 -10.74 -1.66
C ALA A 34 2.82 -9.46 -2.27
N TRP A 35 4.08 -9.52 -2.77
CA TRP A 35 4.70 -8.37 -3.42
C TRP A 35 5.73 -8.80 -4.48
N SER A 36 5.72 -8.05 -5.56
CA SER A 36 6.66 -8.13 -6.65
C SER A 36 6.76 -6.75 -7.32
N ARG A 37 7.56 -6.62 -8.36
CA ARG A 37 7.62 -5.38 -9.16
C ARG A 37 6.36 -5.15 -10.01
N ASP A 38 5.60 -6.20 -10.27
CA ASP A 38 4.41 -6.16 -11.12
C ASP A 38 3.12 -6.02 -10.32
N GLU A 39 3.14 -6.46 -9.05
CA GLU A 39 1.94 -6.50 -8.22
C GLU A 39 2.27 -6.49 -6.73
N VAL A 40 1.46 -5.74 -5.97
CA VAL A 40 1.46 -5.80 -4.49
C VAL A 40 0.04 -6.07 -4.03
N VAL A 41 -0.12 -7.07 -3.17
CA VAL A 41 -1.40 -7.46 -2.58
C VAL A 41 -1.35 -7.31 -1.08
N GLY A 42 -2.38 -6.71 -0.50
CA GLY A 42 -2.55 -6.58 0.94
C GLY A 42 -4.01 -6.46 1.30
N ARG A 43 -4.30 -6.50 2.60
CA ARG A 43 -5.67 -6.44 3.09
C ARG A 43 -5.80 -5.63 4.37
N ILE A 44 -7.02 -5.17 4.64
CA ILE A 44 -7.38 -4.44 5.85
C ILE A 44 -8.66 -5.04 6.45
N PRO A 45 -8.74 -5.25 7.79
CA PRO A 45 -9.96 -5.70 8.43
C PRO A 45 -10.97 -4.55 8.49
N VAL A 46 -12.25 -4.86 8.31
CA VAL A 46 -13.33 -3.89 8.56
C VAL A 46 -13.46 -3.60 10.05
N ALA A 47 -13.30 -4.64 10.90
CA ALA A 47 -13.30 -4.49 12.35
C ALA A 47 -12.14 -3.56 12.78
N GLY A 48 -12.48 -2.57 13.63
CA GLY A 48 -11.52 -1.55 14.09
C GLY A 48 -11.33 -0.36 13.16
N ASN A 49 -11.82 -0.44 11.91
CA ASN A 49 -11.66 0.61 10.89
C ASN A 49 -13.01 1.14 10.36
N ARG A 50 -14.05 1.13 11.21
CA ARG A 50 -15.41 1.51 10.82
C ARG A 50 -15.63 3.02 10.93
N GLN A 51 -16.46 3.53 10.04
CA GLN A 51 -17.06 4.85 10.19
C GLN A 51 -18.38 4.75 11.03
N PRO A 52 -19.02 5.88 11.43
CA PRO A 52 -20.16 5.85 12.37
C PRO A 52 -21.37 5.00 11.95
N TYR A 53 -21.57 4.74 10.67
CA TYR A 53 -22.66 3.87 10.17
C TYR A 53 -22.29 2.37 10.11
N GLY A 54 -21.14 1.98 10.68
CA GLY A 54 -20.73 0.58 10.77
C GLY A 54 -20.01 0.00 9.56
N LEU A 55 -19.77 0.81 8.52
CA LEU A 55 -19.06 0.41 7.30
C LEU A 55 -17.57 0.68 7.43
N LEU A 56 -16.74 0.01 6.63
CA LEU A 56 -15.33 0.37 6.50
C LEU A 56 -15.21 1.85 6.13
N HIS A 57 -14.39 2.58 6.87
CA HIS A 57 -14.16 4.00 6.62
C HIS A 57 -13.49 4.21 5.27
N GLY A 58 -13.97 5.17 4.47
CA GLY A 58 -13.34 5.48 3.16
C GLY A 58 -11.86 5.87 3.27
N GLY A 59 -11.49 6.57 4.36
CA GLY A 59 -10.09 6.85 4.67
C GLY A 59 -9.24 5.59 4.93
N ALA A 60 -9.84 4.51 5.46
CA ALA A 60 -9.14 3.24 5.64
C ALA A 60 -8.83 2.57 4.28
N ASN A 61 -9.76 2.64 3.31
CA ASN A 61 -9.47 2.26 1.93
C ASN A 61 -8.32 3.08 1.34
N ALA A 62 -8.28 4.38 1.60
CA ALA A 62 -7.23 5.27 1.13
C ALA A 62 -5.86 4.90 1.73
N VAL A 63 -5.79 4.59 3.03
CA VAL A 63 -4.54 4.15 3.67
C VAL A 63 -4.06 2.82 3.08
N LEU A 64 -4.95 1.85 2.87
CA LEU A 64 -4.57 0.60 2.19
C LEU A 64 -4.03 0.87 0.79
N ALA A 65 -4.73 1.67 -0.01
CA ALA A 65 -4.30 2.01 -1.37
C ALA A 65 -2.95 2.74 -1.41
N GLU A 66 -2.75 3.72 -0.52
CA GLU A 66 -1.47 4.44 -0.36
C GLU A 66 -0.35 3.48 -0.01
N THR A 67 -0.58 2.58 0.95
CA THR A 67 0.40 1.59 1.39
C THR A 67 0.84 0.69 0.23
N LEU A 68 -0.12 0.07 -0.47
CA LEU A 68 0.17 -0.86 -1.56
C LEU A 68 0.87 -0.18 -2.73
N GLY A 69 0.39 1.00 -3.12
CA GLY A 69 0.99 1.77 -4.22
C GLY A 69 2.40 2.27 -3.90
N SER A 70 2.66 2.68 -2.64
CA SER A 70 3.98 3.11 -2.19
C SER A 70 4.97 1.95 -2.14
N VAL A 71 4.53 0.77 -1.65
CA VAL A 71 5.34 -0.45 -1.67
C VAL A 71 5.70 -0.82 -3.11
N LEU A 72 4.73 -0.83 -4.01
CA LEU A 72 4.94 -1.14 -5.43
C LEU A 72 5.93 -0.16 -6.08
N ALA A 73 5.79 1.14 -5.81
CA ALA A 73 6.70 2.15 -6.30
C ALA A 73 8.13 1.91 -5.80
N ALA A 74 8.31 1.63 -4.50
CA ALA A 74 9.61 1.37 -3.91
C ALA A 74 10.29 0.12 -4.48
N LEU A 75 9.54 -0.96 -4.73
CA LEU A 75 10.07 -2.19 -5.35
C LEU A 75 10.56 -1.96 -6.79
N ASN A 76 10.08 -0.92 -7.46
CA ASN A 76 10.48 -0.54 -8.81
C ASN A 76 11.61 0.50 -8.86
N LEU A 77 12.12 0.93 -7.70
CA LEU A 77 13.21 1.90 -7.61
C LEU A 77 14.53 1.24 -7.23
N PRO A 78 15.67 1.83 -7.64
CA PRO A 78 16.97 1.43 -7.14
C PRO A 78 17.14 1.86 -5.66
N PRO A 79 18.06 1.25 -4.90
CA PRO A 79 18.23 1.49 -3.45
C PRO A 79 18.51 2.94 -3.05
N GLU A 80 19.09 3.73 -3.97
CA GLU A 80 19.44 5.13 -3.74
C GLU A 80 18.23 6.06 -3.83
N ARG A 81 17.05 5.54 -4.20
CA ARG A 81 15.84 6.33 -4.39
C ARG A 81 14.68 5.80 -3.56
N SER A 82 13.83 6.71 -3.15
CA SER A 82 12.59 6.41 -2.41
C SER A 82 11.40 7.08 -3.05
N PRO A 83 10.22 6.44 -3.05
CA PRO A 83 8.99 7.08 -3.48
C PRO A 83 8.42 7.95 -2.35
N VAL A 84 7.79 9.04 -2.73
CA VAL A 84 6.97 9.86 -1.84
C VAL A 84 5.62 10.06 -2.53
N GLY A 85 4.53 9.74 -1.83
CA GLY A 85 3.18 9.93 -2.35
C GLY A 85 2.95 11.40 -2.72
N LEU A 86 2.52 11.65 -3.95
CA LEU A 86 2.26 12.98 -4.49
C LEU A 86 0.76 13.25 -4.60
N GLU A 87 -0.01 12.27 -5.07
CA GLU A 87 -1.45 12.39 -5.26
C GLU A 87 -2.09 11.01 -5.15
N LEU A 88 -3.13 10.92 -4.34
CA LEU A 88 -3.98 9.75 -4.19
C LEU A 88 -5.43 10.12 -4.50
N SER A 89 -6.07 9.37 -5.37
CA SER A 89 -7.51 9.44 -5.60
C SER A 89 -8.17 8.11 -5.29
N CYS A 90 -9.35 8.18 -4.67
CA CYS A 90 -10.17 7.01 -4.35
C CYS A 90 -11.62 7.24 -4.77
N THR A 91 -12.18 6.27 -5.49
CA THR A 91 -13.62 6.22 -5.77
C THR A 91 -14.20 5.00 -5.05
N HIS A 92 -15.10 5.24 -4.10
CA HIS A 92 -15.75 4.18 -3.35
C HIS A 92 -17.04 3.75 -4.06
N HIS A 93 -17.15 2.47 -4.38
CA HIS A 93 -18.28 1.92 -5.17
C HIS A 93 -19.27 1.16 -4.32
N ARG A 94 -18.77 0.47 -3.29
CA ARG A 94 -19.55 -0.44 -2.46
C ARG A 94 -19.07 -0.43 -1.01
N ALA A 95 -20.00 -0.46 -0.08
CA ALA A 95 -19.72 -0.58 1.34
C ALA A 95 -19.23 -2.00 1.69
N ALA A 96 -18.16 -2.08 2.47
CA ALA A 96 -17.77 -3.30 3.17
C ALA A 96 -18.23 -3.20 4.63
N VAL A 97 -19.00 -4.19 5.09
CA VAL A 97 -19.67 -4.16 6.41
C VAL A 97 -18.97 -5.02 7.46
N ASP A 98 -18.24 -6.06 7.03
CA ASP A 98 -17.47 -6.97 7.88
C ASP A 98 -16.36 -7.68 7.07
N GLY A 99 -15.62 -8.57 7.73
CA GLY A 99 -14.54 -9.33 7.11
C GLY A 99 -13.36 -8.47 6.69
N TRP A 100 -12.80 -8.78 5.54
CA TRP A 100 -11.60 -8.16 4.98
C TRP A 100 -11.88 -7.47 3.65
N VAL A 101 -11.18 -6.37 3.42
CA VAL A 101 -11.04 -5.77 2.09
C VAL A 101 -9.61 -6.01 1.61
N THR A 102 -9.49 -6.65 0.46
CA THR A 102 -8.20 -6.95 -0.18
C THR A 102 -7.96 -5.98 -1.32
N GLY A 103 -6.78 -5.37 -1.31
CA GLY A 103 -6.30 -4.47 -2.36
C GLY A 103 -5.23 -5.13 -3.20
N THR A 104 -5.23 -4.80 -4.48
CA THR A 104 -4.20 -5.21 -5.45
C THR A 104 -3.72 -3.98 -6.20
N ALA A 105 -2.45 -3.64 -6.05
CA ALA A 105 -1.79 -2.54 -6.76
C ALA A 105 -1.03 -3.08 -7.98
N ARG A 106 -1.16 -2.42 -9.13
CA ARG A 106 -0.41 -2.70 -10.36
C ARG A 106 0.14 -1.41 -10.96
N PRO A 107 1.32 -1.45 -11.60
CA PRO A 107 1.89 -0.26 -12.20
C PRO A 107 1.09 0.13 -13.45
N VAL A 108 0.79 1.42 -13.57
CA VAL A 108 0.27 2.05 -14.79
C VAL A 108 1.42 2.68 -15.57
N HIS A 109 2.34 3.31 -14.83
CA HIS A 109 3.52 3.97 -15.39
C HIS A 109 4.67 3.94 -14.37
N VAL A 110 5.86 3.59 -14.83
CA VAL A 110 7.09 3.66 -14.04
C VAL A 110 8.09 4.49 -14.84
N GLY A 111 8.22 5.75 -14.46
CA GLY A 111 9.13 6.70 -15.09
C GLY A 111 10.36 7.00 -14.25
N ARG A 112 11.23 7.88 -14.75
CA ARG A 112 12.45 8.29 -14.05
C ARG A 112 12.16 9.12 -12.79
N SER A 113 11.17 10.00 -12.85
CA SER A 113 10.88 10.97 -11.78
C SER A 113 9.59 10.66 -11.04
N THR A 114 8.66 9.94 -11.66
CA THR A 114 7.37 9.58 -11.09
C THR A 114 6.96 8.18 -11.49
N SER A 115 6.12 7.57 -10.66
CA SER A 115 5.38 6.35 -11.00
C SER A 115 3.91 6.53 -10.63
N THR A 116 3.05 5.84 -11.36
CA THR A 116 1.61 5.81 -11.11
C THR A 116 1.15 4.36 -11.05
N SER A 117 0.39 4.02 -10.03
CA SER A 117 -0.24 2.71 -9.86
C SER A 117 -1.77 2.83 -9.81
N GLU A 118 -2.45 1.81 -10.32
CA GLU A 118 -3.86 1.57 -10.05
C GLU A 118 -3.99 0.57 -8.91
N ILE A 119 -4.92 0.82 -8.01
CA ILE A 119 -5.20 -0.07 -6.89
C ILE A 119 -6.70 -0.41 -6.91
N VAL A 120 -7.01 -1.70 -6.98
CA VAL A 120 -8.38 -2.21 -6.94
C VAL A 120 -8.60 -2.90 -5.61
N LEU A 121 -9.65 -2.48 -4.89
CA LEU A 121 -10.04 -3.06 -3.61
C LEU A 121 -11.31 -3.88 -3.79
N VAL A 122 -11.34 -5.08 -3.22
CA VAL A 122 -12.48 -6.00 -3.28
C VAL A 122 -12.83 -6.54 -1.89
N ASP A 123 -14.10 -6.86 -1.67
CA ASP A 123 -14.55 -7.58 -0.48
C ASP A 123 -14.28 -9.09 -0.58
N GLU A 124 -14.63 -9.86 0.46
CA GLU A 124 -14.43 -11.32 0.49
C GLU A 124 -15.23 -12.07 -0.57
N GLN A 125 -16.25 -11.46 -1.16
CA GLN A 125 -17.01 -12.00 -2.28
C GLN A 125 -16.42 -11.62 -3.64
N GLY A 126 -15.25 -10.95 -3.66
CA GLY A 126 -14.60 -10.50 -4.88
C GLY A 126 -15.27 -9.29 -5.55
N ARG A 127 -16.22 -8.63 -4.87
CA ARG A 127 -16.92 -7.47 -5.41
C ARG A 127 -16.08 -6.21 -5.19
N ARG A 128 -15.92 -5.41 -6.23
CA ARG A 128 -15.13 -4.16 -6.14
C ARG A 128 -15.78 -3.18 -5.17
N THR A 129 -15.01 -2.79 -4.15
CA THR A 129 -15.42 -1.80 -3.14
C THR A 129 -14.84 -0.43 -3.41
N CYS A 130 -13.62 -0.35 -3.97
CA CYS A 130 -12.93 0.89 -4.27
C CYS A 130 -12.01 0.73 -5.46
N THR A 131 -11.86 1.80 -6.23
CA THR A 131 -10.77 1.98 -7.21
C THR A 131 -9.95 3.18 -6.80
N ALA A 132 -8.65 3.03 -6.74
CA ALA A 132 -7.72 4.10 -6.38
C ALA A 132 -6.60 4.24 -7.42
N ARG A 133 -5.98 5.40 -7.42
CA ARG A 133 -4.77 5.68 -8.20
C ARG A 133 -3.82 6.47 -7.32
N LEU A 134 -2.58 6.01 -7.23
CA LEU A 134 -1.51 6.69 -6.52
C LEU A 134 -0.42 7.10 -7.51
N THR A 135 -0.02 8.36 -7.45
CA THR A 135 1.19 8.87 -8.10
C THR A 135 2.24 9.17 -7.05
N CYS A 136 3.44 8.63 -7.22
CA CYS A 136 4.60 8.88 -6.37
C CYS A 136 5.65 9.69 -7.12
N LEU A 137 6.28 10.63 -6.40
CA LEU A 137 7.50 11.31 -6.82
C LEU A 137 8.70 10.48 -6.34
N HIS A 138 9.71 10.32 -7.20
CA HIS A 138 10.94 9.62 -6.86
C HIS A 138 12.00 10.63 -6.35
N ARG A 139 12.48 10.43 -5.13
CA ARG A 139 13.49 11.28 -4.48
C ARG A 139 14.74 10.49 -4.17
N ASP A 140 15.88 11.17 -4.15
CA ASP A 140 17.11 10.57 -3.67
C ASP A 140 17.02 10.34 -2.15
N VAL A 141 17.47 9.19 -1.69
CA VAL A 141 17.60 8.91 -0.25
C VAL A 141 18.73 9.79 0.29
N PRO A 142 18.51 10.58 1.35
CA PRO A 142 19.56 11.38 1.94
C PRO A 142 20.74 10.47 2.36
N THR A 143 21.92 10.72 1.83
CA THR A 143 23.13 10.07 2.32
C THR A 143 23.36 10.49 3.77
N PRO A 144 23.61 9.55 4.72
CA PRO A 144 23.97 9.94 6.07
C PRO A 144 25.16 10.91 6.00
N ARG A 145 25.04 12.10 6.60
CA ARG A 145 26.17 12.99 6.77
C ARG A 145 27.18 12.24 7.62
N THR A 146 28.33 11.91 7.04
CA THR A 146 29.53 11.57 7.78
C THR A 146 30.07 12.89 8.34
N ASP A 147 29.58 13.30 9.49
CA ASP A 147 30.22 14.37 10.24
C ASP A 147 31.60 13.86 10.66
N GLY A 148 32.64 14.39 9.97
CA GLY A 148 34.04 14.14 10.27
C GLY A 148 34.50 14.89 11.52
#